data_494c90f7acba5fb09ac5cd0cf98cec2e
#
_entry.id   494c90f7acba5fb09ac5cd0cf98cec2e
#
_cell.length_a   1.000
_cell.length_b   1.000
_cell.length_c   1.000
_cell.angle_alpha   90.00
_cell.angle_beta   90.00
_cell.angle_gamma   90.00
#
_symmetry.space_group_name_H-M   'P 1'
#
loop_
_entity.id
_entity.type
_entity.pdbx_description
1 polymer ?
#
loop_
_entity_poly.entity_id
_entity_poly.type
_entity_poly.pdbx_seq_one_letter_code
_entity_poly.pdbx_strand_id
1 'polypeptide(L)'
;MQIANLIMALPGAAAQGLIWGIMAIGVYLTFRVLDIADLTVDGTMCTGGAVCVMMMISGHNVWVSLLAATLAGMLAGLVTGIFHTFMGIPAILAGILTQLSLYSINLKIMGKANQAINVDKYPILISLRRIKNVPITQNTILIVALFIVVIIAILYWFFGTELGCSLRATGCNPNMSRAQGI
;
A
#
# COMPACT_ATOMS: atom_id res chain seq x y z
N MET A 1 9.59 25.08 26.01
CA MET A 1 10.12 24.81 24.65
C MET A 1 9.68 23.46 24.06
N GLN A 2 9.61 22.37 24.84
CA GLN A 2 9.26 21.03 24.30
C GLN A 2 7.80 20.92 23.80
N ILE A 3 6.83 21.51 24.50
CA ILE A 3 5.39 21.41 24.15
C ILE A 3 5.09 22.15 22.84
N ALA A 4 5.67 23.32 22.62
CA ALA A 4 5.49 24.06 21.37
C ALA A 4 6.05 23.30 20.15
N ASN A 5 7.20 22.62 20.31
CA ASN A 5 7.77 21.78 19.25
C ASN A 5 6.92 20.52 18.99
N LEU A 6 6.28 19.97 20.01
CA LEU A 6 5.37 18.84 19.89
C LEU A 6 4.11 19.23 19.07
N ILE A 7 3.53 20.38 19.36
CA ILE A 7 2.36 20.89 18.63
C ILE A 7 2.70 21.17 17.16
N MET A 8 3.91 21.71 16.88
CA MET A 8 4.37 21.93 15.52
C MET A 8 4.65 20.65 14.73
N ALA A 9 4.94 19.54 15.41
CA ALA A 9 5.15 18.23 14.76
C ALA A 9 3.85 17.47 14.46
N LEU A 10 2.73 17.81 15.11
CA LEU A 10 1.44 17.13 14.98
C LEU A 10 0.93 17.05 13.50
N PRO A 11 0.96 18.11 12.70
CA PRO A 11 0.48 18.03 11.31
C PRO A 11 1.30 17.07 10.46
N GLY A 12 2.62 17.02 10.66
CA GLY A 12 3.50 16.07 9.96
C GLY A 12 3.22 14.63 10.35
N ALA A 13 3.03 14.38 11.65
CA ALA A 13 2.66 13.06 12.16
C ALA A 13 1.29 12.61 11.64
N ALA A 14 0.31 13.51 11.59
CA ALA A 14 -1.02 13.21 11.04
C ALA A 14 -0.96 12.85 9.55
N ALA A 15 -0.22 13.59 8.73
CA ALA A 15 -0.03 13.30 7.31
C ALA A 15 0.65 11.94 7.10
N GLN A 16 1.67 11.63 7.89
CA GLN A 16 2.34 10.33 7.84
C GLN A 16 1.42 9.20 8.31
N GLY A 17 0.65 9.41 9.36
CA GLY A 17 -0.36 8.45 9.84
C GLY A 17 -1.42 8.14 8.80
N LEU A 18 -1.86 9.13 8.02
CA LEU A 18 -2.80 8.93 6.90
C LEU A 18 -2.20 8.05 5.80
N ILE A 19 -0.93 8.24 5.45
CA ILE A 19 -0.25 7.40 4.44
C ILE A 19 -0.19 5.94 4.92
N TRP A 20 0.18 5.70 6.18
CA TRP A 20 0.17 4.37 6.79
C TRP A 20 -1.26 3.80 6.91
N GLY A 21 -2.27 4.66 6.96
CA GLY A 21 -3.68 4.29 6.93
C GLY A 21 -4.07 3.49 5.68
N ILE A 22 -3.45 3.78 4.53
CA ILE A 22 -3.68 3.02 3.29
C ILE A 22 -3.21 1.57 3.46
N MET A 23 -2.04 1.38 4.07
CA MET A 23 -1.53 0.04 4.39
C MET A 23 -2.46 -0.69 5.37
N ALA A 24 -2.96 0.01 6.38
CA ALA A 24 -3.91 -0.55 7.34
C ALA A 24 -5.22 -1.02 6.68
N ILE A 25 -5.69 -0.31 5.65
CA ILE A 25 -6.84 -0.75 4.84
C ILE A 25 -6.51 -2.07 4.12
N GLY A 26 -5.33 -2.21 3.55
CA GLY A 26 -4.87 -3.46 2.92
C GLY A 26 -4.89 -4.62 3.90
N VAL A 27 -4.31 -4.45 5.08
CA VAL A 27 -4.33 -5.46 6.16
C VAL A 27 -5.76 -5.79 6.61
N TYR A 28 -6.62 -4.79 6.74
CA TYR A 28 -8.03 -5.00 7.08
C TYR A 28 -8.75 -5.88 6.04
N LEU A 29 -8.48 -5.67 4.76
CA LEU A 29 -9.11 -6.45 3.69
C LEU A 29 -8.67 -7.91 3.72
N THR A 30 -7.39 -8.18 3.90
CA THR A 30 -6.87 -9.56 3.96
C THR A 30 -7.32 -10.27 5.23
N PHE A 31 -7.19 -9.62 6.38
CA PHE A 31 -7.47 -10.24 7.67
C PHE A 31 -8.97 -10.33 7.99
N ARG A 32 -9.74 -9.25 7.73
CA ARG A 32 -11.16 -9.19 8.13
C ARG A 32 -12.13 -9.68 7.06
N VAL A 33 -11.79 -9.50 5.78
CA VAL A 33 -12.68 -9.86 4.67
C VAL A 33 -12.37 -11.25 4.13
N LEU A 34 -11.08 -11.56 3.94
CA LEU A 34 -10.64 -12.86 3.41
C LEU A 34 -10.32 -13.90 4.49
N ASP A 35 -10.27 -13.50 5.76
CA ASP A 35 -9.84 -14.34 6.89
C ASP A 35 -8.45 -14.98 6.68
N ILE A 36 -7.57 -14.26 6.00
CA ILE A 36 -6.21 -14.68 5.69
C ILE A 36 -5.24 -13.71 6.39
N ALA A 37 -4.40 -14.24 7.28
CA ALA A 37 -3.34 -13.47 7.91
C ALA A 37 -2.19 -13.25 6.92
N ASP A 38 -2.31 -12.23 6.09
CA ASP A 38 -1.30 -11.86 5.10
C ASP A 38 -0.34 -10.82 5.67
N LEU A 39 0.91 -11.21 5.86
CA LEU A 39 1.99 -10.35 6.34
C LEU A 39 2.81 -9.73 5.20
N THR A 40 2.42 -9.92 3.93
CA THR A 40 3.15 -9.38 2.78
C THR A 40 2.81 -7.93 2.44
N VAL A 41 1.77 -7.35 3.06
CA VAL A 41 1.26 -6.01 2.71
C VAL A 41 2.36 -4.95 2.79
N ASP A 42 3.21 -5.00 3.82
CA ASP A 42 4.36 -4.11 3.97
C ASP A 42 5.39 -4.31 2.85
N GLY A 43 5.75 -5.56 2.55
CA GLY A 43 6.68 -5.91 1.46
C GLY A 43 6.18 -5.47 0.09
N THR A 44 4.90 -5.70 -0.23
CA THR A 44 4.30 -5.31 -1.51
C THR A 44 4.22 -3.80 -1.68
N MET A 45 3.88 -3.07 -0.61
CA MET A 45 3.90 -1.61 -0.60
C MET A 45 5.31 -1.07 -0.83
N CYS A 46 6.32 -1.62 -0.16
CA CYS A 46 7.72 -1.26 -0.36
C CYS A 46 8.19 -1.56 -1.80
N THR A 47 7.77 -2.68 -2.39
CA THR A 47 8.12 -3.04 -3.77
C THR A 47 7.52 -2.05 -4.76
N GLY A 48 6.25 -1.71 -4.59
CA GLY A 48 5.61 -0.67 -5.41
C GLY A 48 6.35 0.67 -5.30
N GLY A 49 6.69 1.08 -4.07
CA GLY A 49 7.48 2.29 -3.82
C GLY A 49 8.86 2.26 -4.47
N ALA A 50 9.59 1.14 -4.36
CA ALA A 50 10.91 0.97 -4.94
C ALA A 50 10.88 1.10 -6.48
N VAL A 51 9.93 0.43 -7.14
CA VAL A 51 9.75 0.51 -8.60
C VAL A 51 9.38 1.92 -9.03
N CYS A 52 8.44 2.58 -8.33
CA CYS A 52 8.04 3.95 -8.61
C CYS A 52 9.23 4.91 -8.56
N VAL A 53 9.98 4.86 -7.46
CA VAL A 53 11.15 5.71 -7.22
C VAL A 53 12.20 5.53 -8.32
N MET A 54 12.54 4.29 -8.65
CA MET A 54 13.56 3.99 -9.65
C MET A 54 13.16 4.43 -11.05
N MET A 55 11.90 4.23 -11.44
CA MET A 55 11.39 4.71 -12.73
C MET A 55 11.39 6.25 -12.83
N MET A 56 11.05 6.92 -11.73
CA MET A 56 11.11 8.39 -11.68
C MET A 56 12.53 8.90 -11.80
N ILE A 57 13.50 8.28 -11.13
CA ILE A 57 14.93 8.63 -11.23
C ILE A 57 15.44 8.42 -12.66
N SER A 58 14.96 7.36 -13.34
CA SER A 58 15.26 7.08 -14.75
C SER A 58 14.62 8.05 -15.73
N GLY A 59 13.83 9.04 -15.26
CA GLY A 59 13.26 10.10 -16.08
C GLY A 59 11.91 9.77 -16.74
N HIS A 60 11.25 8.70 -16.31
CA HIS A 60 9.91 8.36 -16.80
C HIS A 60 8.83 9.27 -16.20
N ASN A 61 7.70 9.37 -16.91
CA ASN A 61 6.54 10.12 -16.42
C ASN A 61 6.00 9.52 -15.11
N VAL A 62 5.57 10.39 -14.18
CA VAL A 62 5.01 10.00 -12.88
C VAL A 62 3.84 9.04 -13.03
N TRP A 63 2.96 9.25 -14.00
CA TRP A 63 1.81 8.36 -14.26
C TRP A 63 2.21 6.95 -14.67
N VAL A 64 3.23 6.83 -15.54
CA VAL A 64 3.77 5.53 -15.96
C VAL A 64 4.46 4.84 -14.78
N SER A 65 5.19 5.58 -13.96
CA SER A 65 5.84 5.07 -12.76
C SER A 65 4.82 4.56 -11.73
N LEU A 66 3.68 5.26 -11.58
CA LEU A 66 2.58 4.83 -10.72
C LEU A 66 1.92 3.53 -11.23
N LEU A 67 1.64 3.45 -12.52
CA LEU A 67 1.09 2.22 -13.12
C LEU A 67 2.05 1.03 -12.96
N ALA A 68 3.35 1.24 -13.20
CA ALA A 68 4.34 0.20 -13.00
C ALA A 68 4.45 -0.22 -11.53
N ALA A 69 4.36 0.71 -10.59
CA ALA A 69 4.36 0.45 -9.15
C ALA A 69 3.15 -0.40 -8.72
N THR A 70 1.95 -0.09 -9.23
CA THR A 70 0.75 -0.88 -8.93
C THR A 70 0.87 -2.29 -9.50
N LEU A 71 1.34 -2.45 -10.72
CA LEU A 71 1.58 -3.76 -11.32
C LEU A 71 2.63 -4.56 -10.54
N ALA A 72 3.72 -3.93 -10.11
CA ALA A 72 4.75 -4.60 -9.31
C ALA A 72 4.20 -5.07 -7.95
N GLY A 73 3.41 -4.25 -7.27
CA GLY A 73 2.73 -4.63 -6.03
C GLY A 73 1.74 -5.78 -6.23
N MET A 74 0.94 -5.75 -7.32
CA MET A 74 0.02 -6.84 -7.67
C MET A 74 0.75 -8.15 -7.96
N LEU A 75 1.86 -8.12 -8.70
CA LEU A 75 2.67 -9.30 -8.99
C LEU A 75 3.29 -9.88 -7.71
N ALA A 76 3.76 -9.02 -6.81
CA ALA A 76 4.30 -9.46 -5.52
C ALA A 76 3.22 -10.15 -4.67
N GLY A 77 2.00 -9.60 -4.60
CA GLY A 77 0.87 -10.23 -3.93
C GLY A 77 0.42 -11.53 -4.59
N LEU A 78 0.46 -11.60 -5.92
CA LEU A 78 0.15 -12.81 -6.68
C LEU A 78 1.10 -13.97 -6.31
N VAL A 79 2.39 -13.71 -6.12
CA VAL A 79 3.36 -14.72 -5.69
C VAL A 79 2.97 -15.32 -4.33
N THR A 80 2.56 -14.48 -3.37
CA THR A 80 2.06 -14.97 -2.07
C THR A 80 0.82 -15.83 -2.25
N GLY A 81 -0.11 -15.40 -3.10
CA GLY A 81 -1.32 -16.15 -3.42
C GLY A 81 -1.01 -17.52 -4.01
N ILE A 82 -0.02 -17.63 -4.92
CA ILE A 82 0.43 -18.89 -5.50
C ILE A 82 1.01 -19.81 -4.41
N PHE A 83 1.86 -19.30 -3.53
CA PHE A 83 2.41 -20.10 -2.43
C PHE A 83 1.33 -20.66 -1.52
N HIS A 84 0.32 -19.86 -1.22
CA HIS A 84 -0.78 -20.29 -0.37
C HIS A 84 -1.72 -21.28 -1.08
N THR A 85 -2.15 -21.00 -2.32
CA THR A 85 -3.20 -21.76 -3.02
C THR A 85 -2.68 -23.00 -3.72
N PHE A 86 -1.54 -22.90 -4.45
CA PHE A 86 -1.00 -24.02 -5.23
C PHE A 86 -0.04 -24.89 -4.43
N MET A 87 0.79 -24.28 -3.59
CA MET A 87 1.77 -25.04 -2.80
C MET A 87 1.22 -25.48 -1.44
N GLY A 88 0.02 -25.02 -1.05
CA GLY A 88 -0.61 -25.40 0.22
C GLY A 88 0.13 -24.88 1.47
N ILE A 89 0.99 -23.86 1.30
CA ILE A 89 1.75 -23.28 2.42
C ILE A 89 0.78 -22.46 3.29
N PRO A 90 0.83 -22.57 4.61
CA PRO A 90 0.03 -21.71 5.50
C PRO A 90 0.22 -20.24 5.17
N ALA A 91 -0.88 -19.45 5.17
CA ALA A 91 -0.87 -18.06 4.72
C ALA A 91 0.17 -17.20 5.43
N ILE A 92 0.32 -17.35 6.75
CA ILE A 92 1.32 -16.65 7.56
C ILE A 92 2.74 -16.96 7.06
N LEU A 93 3.04 -18.25 6.82
CA LEU A 93 4.37 -18.66 6.39
C LEU A 93 4.66 -18.19 4.95
N ALA A 94 3.69 -18.29 4.04
CA ALA A 94 3.77 -17.76 2.68
C ALA A 94 4.05 -16.25 2.71
N GLY A 95 3.35 -15.50 3.58
CA GLY A 95 3.54 -14.07 3.79
C GLY A 95 4.96 -13.72 4.23
N ILE A 96 5.48 -14.39 5.25
CA ILE A 96 6.83 -14.16 5.76
C ILE A 96 7.89 -14.46 4.68
N LEU A 97 7.76 -15.58 3.98
CA LEU A 97 8.71 -15.97 2.92
C LEU A 97 8.74 -14.91 1.80
N THR A 98 7.57 -14.48 1.34
CA THR A 98 7.47 -13.45 0.31
C THR A 98 8.04 -12.13 0.79
N GLN A 99 7.72 -11.70 2.01
CA GLN A 99 8.21 -10.44 2.57
C GLN A 99 9.74 -10.41 2.66
N LEU A 100 10.39 -11.47 3.14
CA LEU A 100 11.84 -11.57 3.20
C LEU A 100 12.48 -11.56 1.82
N SER A 101 11.87 -12.26 0.85
CA SER A 101 12.32 -12.26 -0.54
C SER A 101 12.19 -10.87 -1.17
N LEU A 102 11.06 -10.20 -0.97
CA LEU A 102 10.81 -8.84 -1.47
C LEU A 102 11.78 -7.83 -0.87
N TYR A 103 12.15 -7.96 0.40
CA TYR A 103 13.16 -7.10 1.02
C TYR A 103 14.48 -7.14 0.24
N SER A 104 14.97 -8.34 -0.07
CA SER A 104 16.21 -8.52 -0.84
C SER A 104 16.08 -8.00 -2.28
N ILE A 105 14.94 -8.25 -2.92
CA ILE A 105 14.65 -7.76 -4.27
C ILE A 105 14.60 -6.24 -4.30
N ASN A 106 13.94 -5.60 -3.32
CA ASN A 106 13.83 -4.15 -3.22
C ASN A 106 15.20 -3.50 -3.04
N LEU A 107 16.07 -4.06 -2.20
CA LEU A 107 17.45 -3.58 -2.05
C LEU A 107 18.21 -3.67 -3.38
N LYS A 108 18.02 -4.74 -4.14
CA LYS A 108 18.66 -4.90 -5.44
C LYS A 108 18.12 -3.91 -6.48
N ILE A 109 16.83 -3.66 -6.51
CA ILE A 109 16.19 -2.68 -7.39
C ILE A 109 16.67 -1.27 -7.08
N MET A 110 16.70 -0.89 -5.79
CA MET A 110 17.09 0.45 -5.36
C MET A 110 18.60 0.67 -5.34
N GLY A 111 19.40 -0.39 -5.26
CA GLY A 111 20.85 -0.34 -5.12
C GLY A 111 21.34 0.25 -3.80
N LYS A 112 20.47 0.86 -3.01
CA LYS A 112 20.74 1.48 -1.70
C LYS A 112 19.52 1.30 -0.79
N ALA A 113 19.73 1.28 0.52
CA ALA A 113 18.66 1.17 1.50
C ALA A 113 17.69 2.38 1.47
N ASN A 114 18.21 3.56 1.18
CA ASN A 114 17.43 4.80 1.08
C ASN A 114 17.78 5.52 -0.22
N GLN A 115 16.76 5.84 -1.02
CA GLN A 115 16.93 6.59 -2.25
C GLN A 115 16.27 7.96 -2.13
N ALA A 116 17.07 9.02 -2.33
CA ALA A 116 16.57 10.38 -2.30
C ALA A 116 15.98 10.77 -3.66
N ILE A 117 14.75 11.30 -3.65
CA ILE A 117 14.13 11.91 -4.82
C ILE A 117 14.13 13.43 -4.66
N ASN A 118 14.50 14.14 -5.71
CA ASN A 118 14.34 15.59 -5.74
C ASN A 118 12.88 15.91 -6.05
N VAL A 119 12.14 16.28 -5.02
CA VAL A 119 10.69 16.56 -5.10
C VAL A 119 10.39 17.81 -5.93
N ASP A 120 11.33 18.74 -6.02
CA ASP A 120 11.14 19.99 -6.77
C ASP A 120 11.07 19.76 -8.29
N LYS A 121 11.59 18.63 -8.77
CA LYS A 121 11.52 18.23 -10.18
C LYS A 121 10.12 17.74 -10.59
N TYR A 122 9.30 17.31 -9.62
CA TYR A 122 8.00 16.70 -9.90
C TYR A 122 6.87 17.45 -9.17
N PRO A 123 6.09 18.29 -9.87
CA PRO A 123 5.05 19.13 -9.25
C PRO A 123 3.89 18.31 -8.62
N ILE A 124 3.75 17.03 -9.01
CA ILE A 124 2.69 16.15 -8.52
C ILE A 124 3.07 15.51 -7.16
N LEU A 125 4.37 15.49 -6.83
CA LEU A 125 4.82 14.90 -5.57
C LEU A 125 4.56 15.85 -4.40
N ILE A 126 3.72 15.40 -3.48
CA ILE A 126 3.45 16.09 -2.23
C ILE A 126 4.54 15.72 -1.23
N SER A 127 5.42 16.68 -0.93
CA SER A 127 6.50 16.48 0.04
C SER A 127 6.06 16.85 1.45
N LEU A 128 6.28 15.95 2.41
CA LEU A 128 6.13 16.23 3.84
C LEU A 128 7.08 17.36 4.32
N ARG A 129 8.16 17.63 3.59
CA ARG A 129 9.11 18.71 3.89
C ARG A 129 8.52 20.10 3.64
N ARG A 130 7.62 20.24 2.67
CA ARG A 130 6.90 21.49 2.39
C ARG A 130 5.89 21.86 3.48
N ILE A 131 5.51 20.90 4.31
CA ILE A 131 4.58 21.11 5.44
C ILE A 131 5.13 22.13 6.44
N LYS A 132 6.44 22.36 6.50
CA LYS A 132 7.07 23.17 7.55
C LYS A 132 7.05 24.67 7.30
N ASN A 133 6.81 25.16 6.07
CA ASN A 133 7.07 26.57 5.71
C ASN A 133 5.91 27.35 5.06
N VAL A 134 4.69 26.79 4.91
CA VAL A 134 3.61 27.50 4.21
C VAL A 134 2.23 27.10 4.79
N PRO A 135 1.21 27.99 4.81
CA PRO A 135 -0.19 27.63 5.17
C PRO A 135 -0.81 26.54 4.28
N ILE A 136 -0.10 26.06 3.29
CA ILE A 136 -0.37 24.87 2.44
C ILE A 136 -0.34 23.55 3.23
N THR A 137 0.14 23.53 4.45
CA THR A 137 0.16 22.36 5.36
C THR A 137 -1.21 21.71 5.50
N GLN A 138 -2.24 22.54 5.60
CA GLN A 138 -3.63 22.04 5.65
C GLN A 138 -4.05 21.41 4.32
N ASN A 139 -3.60 21.95 3.19
CA ASN A 139 -3.97 21.44 1.89
C ASN A 139 -3.35 20.06 1.60
N THR A 140 -2.14 19.79 2.06
CA THR A 140 -1.49 18.48 1.88
C THR A 140 -2.21 17.39 2.68
N ILE A 141 -2.55 17.65 3.94
CA ILE A 141 -3.32 16.73 4.77
C ILE A 141 -4.69 16.50 4.15
N LEU A 142 -5.34 17.55 3.67
CA LEU A 142 -6.64 17.48 3.04
C LEU A 142 -6.62 16.65 1.75
N ILE A 143 -5.58 16.81 0.91
CA ILE A 143 -5.43 16.03 -0.32
C ILE A 143 -5.23 14.55 0.00
N VAL A 144 -4.37 14.21 0.97
CA VAL A 144 -4.14 12.81 1.37
C VAL A 144 -5.39 12.23 2.00
N ALA A 145 -6.08 12.98 2.85
CA ALA A 145 -7.34 12.55 3.46
C ALA A 145 -8.43 12.31 2.41
N LEU A 146 -8.57 13.22 1.44
CA LEU A 146 -9.50 13.08 0.32
C LEU A 146 -9.18 11.83 -0.50
N PHE A 147 -7.91 11.57 -0.78
CA PHE A 147 -7.48 10.37 -1.50
C PHE A 147 -7.87 9.08 -0.77
N ILE A 148 -7.70 9.04 0.56
CA ILE A 148 -8.11 7.90 1.39
C ILE A 148 -9.63 7.73 1.36
N VAL A 149 -10.38 8.82 1.46
CA VAL A 149 -11.86 8.77 1.38
C VAL A 149 -12.31 8.21 0.03
N VAL A 150 -11.66 8.62 -1.07
CA VAL A 150 -11.94 8.07 -2.41
C VAL A 150 -11.64 6.57 -2.47
N ILE A 151 -10.50 6.12 -1.91
CA ILE A 151 -10.19 4.69 -1.83
C ILE A 151 -11.27 3.94 -1.04
N ILE A 152 -11.66 4.44 0.12
CA ILE A 152 -12.71 3.83 0.95
C ILE A 152 -14.04 3.77 0.19
N ALA A 153 -14.42 4.83 -0.52
CA ALA A 153 -15.65 4.88 -1.31
C ALA A 153 -15.63 3.84 -2.45
N ILE A 154 -14.50 3.72 -3.17
CA ILE A 154 -14.32 2.70 -4.22
C ILE A 154 -14.42 1.29 -3.62
N LEU A 155 -13.77 1.04 -2.50
CA LEU A 155 -13.82 -0.26 -1.82
C LEU A 155 -15.25 -0.57 -1.33
N TYR A 156 -15.94 0.41 -0.76
CA TYR A 156 -17.32 0.25 -0.31
C TYR A 156 -18.23 -0.12 -1.48
N TRP A 157 -18.09 0.58 -2.61
CA TRP A 157 -18.82 0.26 -3.84
C TRP A 157 -18.47 -1.15 -4.36
N PHE A 158 -17.18 -1.48 -4.43
CA PHE A 158 -16.69 -2.78 -4.89
C PHE A 158 -17.24 -3.93 -4.05
N PHE A 159 -17.22 -3.82 -2.72
CA PHE A 159 -17.77 -4.84 -1.82
C PHE A 159 -19.30 -4.92 -1.82
N GLY A 160 -19.98 -3.98 -2.44
CA GLY A 160 -21.40 -4.02 -2.74
C GLY A 160 -21.74 -4.77 -4.04
N THR A 161 -20.73 -5.06 -4.90
CA THR A 161 -20.92 -5.83 -6.13
C THR A 161 -20.98 -7.33 -5.87
N GLU A 162 -21.43 -8.11 -6.87
CA GLU A 162 -21.49 -9.58 -6.80
C GLU A 162 -20.11 -10.18 -6.50
N LEU A 163 -19.04 -9.65 -7.12
CA LEU A 163 -17.67 -10.08 -6.84
C LEU A 163 -17.27 -9.82 -5.39
N GLY A 164 -17.60 -8.65 -4.86
CA GLY A 164 -17.32 -8.33 -3.46
C GLY A 164 -18.09 -9.19 -2.47
N CYS A 165 -19.34 -9.54 -2.79
CA CYS A 165 -20.14 -10.48 -1.99
C CYS A 165 -19.54 -11.88 -2.03
N SER A 166 -19.10 -12.35 -3.19
CA SER A 166 -18.43 -13.66 -3.37
C SER A 166 -17.13 -13.74 -2.57
N LEU A 167 -16.33 -12.68 -2.59
CA LEU A 167 -15.09 -12.60 -1.79
C LEU A 167 -15.38 -12.69 -0.28
N ARG A 168 -16.40 -11.97 0.21
CA ARG A 168 -16.80 -12.06 1.62
C ARG A 168 -17.32 -13.44 2.00
N ALA A 169 -18.12 -14.07 1.13
CA ALA A 169 -18.64 -15.41 1.34
C ALA A 169 -17.50 -16.44 1.43
N THR A 170 -16.50 -16.31 0.54
CA THR A 170 -15.31 -17.18 0.54
C THR A 170 -14.48 -17.01 1.82
N GLY A 171 -14.33 -15.78 2.32
CA GLY A 171 -13.64 -15.53 3.59
C GLY A 171 -14.37 -16.13 4.79
N CYS A 172 -15.72 -16.12 4.80
CA CYS A 172 -16.49 -16.71 5.89
C CYS A 172 -16.45 -18.24 5.89
N ASN A 173 -16.63 -18.87 4.74
CA ASN A 173 -16.60 -20.33 4.61
C ASN A 173 -16.28 -20.77 3.17
N PRO A 174 -15.02 -21.09 2.86
CA PRO A 174 -14.60 -21.45 1.51
C PRO A 174 -15.23 -22.75 1.01
N ASN A 175 -15.57 -23.68 1.90
CA ASN A 175 -16.20 -24.94 1.50
C ASN A 175 -17.65 -24.74 1.07
N MET A 176 -18.38 -23.87 1.76
CA MET A 176 -19.75 -23.52 1.40
C MET A 176 -19.81 -22.75 0.09
N SER A 177 -18.89 -21.81 -0.12
CA SER A 177 -18.81 -21.02 -1.36
C SER A 177 -18.55 -21.94 -2.57
N ARG A 178 -17.62 -22.88 -2.46
CA ARG A 178 -17.38 -23.89 -3.50
C ARG A 178 -18.60 -24.77 -3.78
N ALA A 179 -19.35 -25.16 -2.76
CA ALA A 179 -20.57 -25.96 -2.92
C ALA A 179 -21.67 -25.20 -3.66
N GLN A 180 -21.69 -23.87 -3.58
CA GLN A 180 -22.62 -22.98 -4.28
C GLN A 180 -22.14 -22.57 -5.68
N GLY A 181 -20.96 -23.01 -6.11
CA GLY A 181 -20.41 -22.69 -7.43
C GLY A 181 -19.75 -21.31 -7.52
N ILE A 182 -19.35 -20.72 -6.38
CA ILE A 182 -18.63 -19.45 -6.27
C ILE A 182 -17.12 -19.72 -6.19
#